data_f45c495f33a992ee8f94196f49447270
#
_entry.id   f45c495f33a992ee8f94196f49447270
#
_cell.length_a   1.000
_cell.length_b   1.000
_cell.length_c   1.000
_cell.angle_alpha   90.00
_cell.angle_beta   90.00
_cell.angle_gamma   90.00
#
_symmetry.space_group_name_H-M   'P 1'
#
loop_
_entity.id
_entity.type
_entity.pdbx_description
1 polymer ?
#
loop_
_entity_poly.entity_id
_entity_poly.type
_entity_poly.pdbx_seq_one_letter_code
_entity_poly.pdbx_strand_id
1 'polypeptide(L)'
;MSSQPPVKPPHHHRTRQREEFPDRISSHSGVALDSPRKSVTMVGVTSTTSLPAEVRRAGQRFQRSSHSHPRRTGCLGVLQCIRDGVIKAVCTIIPPGGILSAAFNMASASIGAGILGLPSATDSAGLILAILYLIVITYFSVFSMYILALAAQNTRIKSFEGMARWLFPAGKYAFSYWAAFIRCFHGFSASVAYVISIGNSITPMFAGAAKQHPDNSAIQFFATTQGNRVFTVIIWLCVMLPLLIPKHVDSLRYASALAVMFIVYFVIMAVVHSIRHGLPETSKHIRLSGNQVDDDKLEHNTVFLFRTGNSVIHTVGIFXFAYVCQXNAYEVFWDFRPEIRTAKNYTLAAFIGMMMCGTLYLLVAVFGYLDFGSKNLLGKSLLLMFNPXXEVDIMIAYVGIMIKLCVAYALLGIAARNSLYYLIGFQHRYRNRPAAAVAGAAEELGAVDGCAAATAQCSANPVVAMTDIAVVQSGGLVGADNNHGPAEATKDRNSSPSLNEDSVDEEYVDNTTEDTTYVDNIPFWQHLLVVLALSVTSLLCGLFIPNINTVFGFAGAISGGFIAFVFPALFVMYSGSFTVAQVGWFTYLNTYLLLICGVVGIVFGTAGTIYETI
;
A
#
# COMPACT_ATOMS: atom_id res chain seq x y z
N MET A 1 13.70 54.01 33.63
CA MET A 1 15.09 54.25 33.32
C MET A 1 15.39 53.60 31.97
N SER A 2 15.60 54.44 31.04
CA SER A 2 16.12 54.35 29.64
C SER A 2 15.81 53.12 28.81
N SER A 3 14.82 53.34 27.97
CA SER A 3 14.44 52.51 26.82
C SER A 3 15.36 52.81 25.62
N GLN A 4 15.85 51.74 24.96
CA GLN A 4 16.41 51.90 23.60
C GLN A 4 15.50 51.15 22.60
N PRO A 5 15.29 51.72 21.39
CA PRO A 5 14.40 51.14 20.38
C PRO A 5 15.13 50.12 19.47
N PRO A 6 14.40 49.24 18.78
CA PRO A 6 15.00 48.19 17.96
C PRO A 6 15.50 48.67 16.59
N VAL A 7 16.56 48.05 16.12
CA VAL A 7 17.24 48.32 14.85
C VAL A 7 16.51 47.64 13.69
N LYS A 8 16.26 48.41 12.60
CA LYS A 8 15.67 47.92 11.34
C LYS A 8 16.75 47.26 10.45
N PRO A 9 16.43 46.21 9.73
CA PRO A 9 17.35 45.62 8.73
C PRO A 9 17.32 46.39 7.40
N PRO A 10 18.38 46.31 6.56
CA PRO A 10 18.52 47.10 5.35
C PRO A 10 17.66 46.63 4.17
N HIS A 11 17.14 47.60 3.42
CA HIS A 11 16.38 47.40 2.19
C HIS A 11 17.29 47.11 0.99
N HIS A 12 17.05 45.98 0.30
CA HIS A 12 17.61 45.77 -1.04
C HIS A 12 16.60 46.24 -2.11
N HIS A 13 16.99 47.25 -2.85
CA HIS A 13 16.28 47.71 -4.06
C HIS A 13 16.49 46.70 -5.20
N ARG A 14 15.44 46.11 -5.70
CA ARG A 14 15.43 45.38 -6.97
C ARG A 14 14.50 46.11 -7.95
N THR A 15 15.11 46.71 -8.96
CA THR A 15 14.44 47.40 -10.04
C THR A 15 13.63 46.44 -10.92
N ARG A 16 12.36 46.72 -11.05
CA ARG A 16 11.43 46.02 -11.94
C ARG A 16 11.45 46.67 -13.31
N GLN A 17 11.91 45.98 -14.34
CA GLN A 17 11.67 46.41 -15.72
C GLN A 17 10.32 45.82 -16.18
N ARG A 18 9.49 46.72 -16.65
CA ARG A 18 8.14 46.47 -17.19
C ARG A 18 8.28 46.40 -18.71
N GLU A 19 7.99 45.26 -19.32
CA GLU A 19 7.82 45.16 -20.77
C GLU A 19 6.34 45.25 -21.11
N GLU A 20 6.02 46.24 -21.96
CA GLU A 20 4.68 46.50 -22.48
C GLU A 20 4.42 45.66 -23.73
N PHE A 21 3.25 45.03 -23.79
CA PHE A 21 2.69 44.42 -25.00
C PHE A 21 1.66 45.35 -25.60
N PRO A 22 1.65 45.59 -26.93
CA PRO A 22 0.55 46.32 -27.54
C PRO A 22 -0.54 45.42 -28.08
N ASP A 23 -1.78 45.78 -27.75
CA ASP A 23 -3.00 45.29 -28.36
C ASP A 23 -3.14 45.76 -29.81
N ARG A 24 -3.63 44.89 -30.70
CA ARG A 24 -4.49 45.33 -31.81
C ARG A 24 -5.42 44.24 -32.31
N ILE A 25 -6.67 44.59 -32.27
CA ILE A 25 -7.87 44.02 -32.84
C ILE A 25 -7.89 44.22 -34.38
N SER A 26 -8.32 43.25 -35.16
CA SER A 26 -9.43 43.47 -36.10
C SER A 26 -9.87 42.21 -36.86
N SER A 27 -11.15 42.13 -37.00
CA SER A 27 -12.03 41.25 -37.74
C SER A 27 -11.78 41.19 -39.26
N HIS A 28 -12.04 40.09 -39.93
CA HIS A 28 -13.04 39.90 -40.98
C HIS A 28 -12.98 38.53 -41.66
N SER A 29 -14.11 37.88 -41.66
CA SER A 29 -14.85 37.18 -42.72
C SER A 29 -14.15 36.29 -43.76
N GLY A 30 -14.50 35.04 -43.74
CA GLY A 30 -15.13 34.18 -44.72
C GLY A 30 -14.43 33.92 -46.06
N VAL A 31 -14.44 32.70 -46.44
CA VAL A 31 -14.84 32.06 -47.70
C VAL A 31 -14.13 30.70 -47.83
N ALA A 32 -14.93 29.70 -48.13
CA ALA A 32 -14.51 28.32 -48.44
C ALA A 32 -13.80 28.26 -49.80
N LEU A 33 -12.95 27.29 -50.02
CA LEU A 33 -12.90 26.49 -51.24
C LEU A 33 -11.72 25.49 -51.27
N ASP A 34 -12.10 24.27 -51.55
CA ASP A 34 -11.44 23.20 -52.35
C ASP A 34 -10.02 22.75 -52.10
N SER A 35 -9.95 21.46 -51.88
CA SER A 35 -8.78 20.60 -51.98
C SER A 35 -8.32 20.34 -53.42
N PRO A 36 -7.04 20.04 -53.66
CA PRO A 36 -6.77 18.88 -54.47
C PRO A 36 -5.67 17.97 -53.89
N ARG A 37 -5.94 16.69 -53.95
CA ARG A 37 -5.00 15.59 -53.77
C ARG A 37 -3.79 15.73 -54.72
N LYS A 38 -2.58 15.68 -54.14
CA LYS A 38 -1.38 15.41 -54.91
C LYS A 38 -0.76 14.09 -54.48
N SER A 39 -0.75 13.16 -55.38
CA SER A 39 -0.03 11.89 -55.33
C SER A 39 1.49 12.15 -55.31
N VAL A 40 2.18 11.63 -54.31
CA VAL A 40 3.63 11.65 -54.24
C VAL A 40 4.16 10.33 -54.79
N THR A 41 4.84 10.41 -55.91
CA THR A 41 5.52 9.29 -56.55
C THR A 41 6.81 8.97 -55.79
N MET A 42 6.96 7.73 -55.36
CA MET A 42 8.20 7.22 -54.75
C MET A 42 9.29 7.09 -55.83
N VAL A 43 10.35 7.86 -55.65
CA VAL A 43 11.61 7.66 -56.41
C VAL A 43 12.52 6.77 -55.57
N GLY A 44 12.78 5.60 -56.07
CA GLY A 44 13.72 4.63 -55.45
C GLY A 44 15.15 5.10 -55.57
N VAL A 45 15.82 5.25 -54.44
CA VAL A 45 17.29 5.39 -54.41
C VAL A 45 17.86 4.08 -53.88
N THR A 46 18.44 3.33 -54.77
CA THR A 46 19.23 2.15 -54.44
C THR A 46 20.67 2.60 -54.11
N SER A 47 21.01 2.61 -52.82
CA SER A 47 22.41 2.61 -52.42
C SER A 47 22.68 1.39 -51.54
N THR A 48 23.36 0.42 -52.13
CA THR A 48 23.88 -0.77 -51.44
C THR A 48 25.12 -0.41 -50.63
N THR A 49 24.97 -0.21 -49.33
CA THR A 49 26.09 -0.31 -48.40
C THR A 49 25.95 -1.60 -47.59
N SER A 50 26.89 -2.50 -47.81
CA SER A 50 26.98 -3.80 -47.17
C SER A 50 27.36 -3.66 -45.70
N LEU A 51 26.45 -3.97 -44.79
CA LEU A 51 26.71 -4.13 -43.36
C LEU A 51 27.68 -5.31 -43.11
N PRO A 52 28.61 -5.18 -42.16
CA PRO A 52 29.55 -6.25 -41.81
C PRO A 52 28.85 -7.56 -41.45
N ALA A 53 29.44 -8.66 -41.81
CA ALA A 53 28.89 -10.02 -41.65
C ALA A 53 28.62 -10.41 -40.19
N GLU A 54 29.26 -9.76 -39.23
CA GLU A 54 29.06 -10.00 -37.79
C GLU A 54 27.70 -9.50 -37.29
N VAL A 55 27.23 -8.36 -37.80
CA VAL A 55 25.93 -7.79 -37.42
C VAL A 55 24.78 -8.66 -37.95
N ARG A 56 24.97 -9.27 -39.14
CA ARG A 56 24.01 -10.25 -39.70
C ARG A 56 23.92 -11.53 -38.86
N ARG A 57 25.05 -12.00 -38.32
CA ARG A 57 25.08 -13.21 -37.47
C ARG A 57 24.46 -12.96 -36.09
N ALA A 58 24.62 -11.77 -35.54
CA ALA A 58 23.96 -11.38 -34.27
C ALA A 58 22.44 -11.28 -34.44
N GLY A 59 21.95 -10.67 -35.52
CA GLY A 59 20.51 -10.57 -35.80
C GLY A 59 19.85 -11.94 -36.05
N GLN A 60 20.55 -12.86 -36.73
CA GLN A 60 20.05 -14.22 -36.96
C GLN A 60 20.10 -15.11 -35.72
N ARG A 61 21.06 -14.87 -34.80
CA ARG A 61 21.06 -15.54 -33.49
C ARG A 61 19.89 -15.07 -32.61
N PHE A 62 19.52 -13.78 -32.69
CA PHE A 62 18.42 -13.23 -31.92
C PHE A 62 17.06 -13.75 -32.41
N GLN A 63 16.89 -13.92 -33.72
CA GLN A 63 15.64 -14.46 -34.28
C GLN A 63 15.49 -15.99 -34.07
N ARG A 64 16.61 -16.72 -33.88
CA ARG A 64 16.55 -18.18 -33.64
C ARG A 64 16.30 -18.55 -32.17
N SER A 65 16.51 -17.62 -31.21
CA SER A 65 16.29 -17.90 -29.79
C SER A 65 14.85 -17.69 -29.34
N SER A 66 13.98 -17.12 -30.21
CA SER A 66 12.58 -16.85 -29.84
C SER A 66 11.62 -18.03 -30.11
N HIS A 67 12.11 -19.16 -30.68
CA HIS A 67 11.26 -20.32 -30.93
C HIS A 67 11.92 -21.61 -30.45
N SER A 68 11.80 -21.90 -29.17
CA SER A 68 11.68 -23.25 -28.62
C SER A 68 11.69 -23.22 -27.08
N HIS A 69 10.59 -22.82 -26.48
CA HIS A 69 10.28 -23.29 -25.13
C HIS A 69 9.69 -24.70 -25.28
N PRO A 70 10.27 -25.72 -24.64
CA PRO A 70 9.63 -27.03 -24.63
C PRO A 70 8.27 -26.88 -23.94
N ARG A 71 7.19 -27.22 -24.62
CA ARG A 71 5.85 -27.35 -24.04
C ARG A 71 5.96 -28.35 -22.89
N ARG A 72 5.99 -27.86 -21.66
CA ARG A 72 5.80 -28.70 -20.48
C ARG A 72 4.35 -29.16 -20.52
N THR A 73 4.16 -30.35 -21.07
CA THR A 73 2.88 -31.06 -21.06
C THR A 73 2.69 -31.66 -19.67
N GLY A 74 1.89 -30.99 -18.87
CA GLY A 74 1.56 -31.43 -17.52
C GLY A 74 0.65 -30.42 -16.84
N CYS A 75 0.13 -30.77 -15.68
CA CYS A 75 -0.76 -29.94 -14.87
C CYS A 75 -0.21 -28.51 -14.65
N LEU A 76 1.13 -28.41 -14.51
CA LEU A 76 1.82 -27.11 -14.36
C LEU A 76 1.70 -26.23 -15.64
N GLY A 77 1.73 -26.83 -16.81
CA GLY A 77 1.58 -26.10 -18.08
C GLY A 77 0.17 -25.52 -18.26
N VAL A 78 -0.84 -26.27 -17.85
CA VAL A 78 -2.23 -25.83 -17.88
C VAL A 78 -2.44 -24.68 -16.89
N LEU A 79 -1.90 -24.80 -15.68
CA LEU A 79 -1.98 -23.73 -14.66
C LEU A 79 -1.27 -22.45 -15.13
N GLN A 80 -0.12 -22.59 -15.80
CA GLN A 80 0.57 -21.41 -16.39
C GLN A 80 -0.25 -20.78 -17.49
N CYS A 81 -0.87 -21.57 -18.36
CA CYS A 81 -1.70 -21.08 -19.45
C CYS A 81 -2.95 -20.34 -18.93
N ILE A 82 -3.60 -20.89 -17.90
CA ILE A 82 -4.75 -20.25 -17.21
C ILE A 82 -4.29 -18.94 -16.58
N ARG A 83 -3.18 -18.97 -15.82
CA ARG A 83 -2.61 -17.77 -15.20
C ARG A 83 -2.33 -16.67 -16.24
N ASP A 84 -1.65 -17.01 -17.34
CA ASP A 84 -1.27 -16.05 -18.38
C ASP A 84 -2.51 -15.53 -19.12
N GLY A 85 -3.53 -16.37 -19.31
CA GLY A 85 -4.81 -15.99 -19.87
C GLY A 85 -5.57 -14.99 -18.98
N VAL A 86 -5.62 -15.27 -17.67
CA VAL A 86 -6.24 -14.37 -16.67
C VAL A 86 -5.48 -13.05 -16.60
N ILE A 87 -4.15 -13.09 -16.54
CA ILE A 87 -3.31 -11.87 -16.52
C ILE A 87 -3.59 -11.02 -17.77
N LYS A 88 -3.60 -11.65 -18.95
CA LYS A 88 -3.87 -10.96 -20.22
C LYS A 88 -5.26 -10.31 -20.23
N ALA A 89 -6.27 -11.03 -19.78
CA ALA A 89 -7.65 -10.51 -19.70
C ALA A 89 -7.73 -9.32 -18.74
N VAL A 90 -7.14 -9.44 -17.55
CA VAL A 90 -7.11 -8.35 -16.54
C VAL A 90 -6.34 -7.14 -17.09
N CYS A 91 -5.17 -7.34 -17.71
CA CYS A 91 -4.37 -6.24 -18.28
C CYS A 91 -5.05 -5.56 -19.47
N THR A 92 -5.93 -6.27 -20.18
CA THR A 92 -6.73 -5.69 -21.27
C THR A 92 -7.81 -4.75 -20.72
N ILE A 93 -8.47 -5.15 -19.62
CA ILE A 93 -9.54 -4.37 -19.00
C ILE A 93 -8.96 -3.24 -18.14
N ILE A 94 -7.88 -3.54 -17.40
CA ILE A 94 -7.25 -2.61 -16.45
C ILE A 94 -5.76 -2.48 -16.80
N PRO A 95 -5.42 -1.58 -17.74
CA PRO A 95 -4.02 -1.43 -18.15
C PRO A 95 -3.13 -0.95 -16.99
N PRO A 96 -1.96 -1.55 -16.82
CA PRO A 96 -1.05 -1.18 -15.72
C PRO A 96 -0.60 0.28 -15.83
N GLY A 97 -0.42 0.92 -14.67
CA GLY A 97 -0.03 2.33 -14.58
C GLY A 97 -1.14 3.33 -14.92
N GLY A 98 -2.38 2.87 -15.06
CA GLY A 98 -3.54 3.71 -15.31
C GLY A 98 -4.29 4.08 -14.03
N ILE A 99 -5.24 5.03 -14.15
CA ILE A 99 -6.06 5.53 -13.03
C ILE A 99 -6.87 4.37 -12.40
N LEU A 100 -7.48 3.53 -13.23
CA LEU A 100 -8.32 2.42 -12.73
C LEU A 100 -7.46 1.34 -12.05
N SER A 101 -6.27 1.06 -12.57
CA SER A 101 -5.30 0.14 -11.96
C SER A 101 -4.91 0.62 -10.56
N ALA A 102 -4.61 1.91 -10.42
CA ALA A 102 -4.27 2.54 -9.14
C ALA A 102 -5.46 2.49 -8.18
N ALA A 103 -6.68 2.77 -8.66
CA ALA A 103 -7.90 2.70 -7.84
C ALA A 103 -8.12 1.30 -7.26
N PHE A 104 -7.99 0.25 -8.09
CA PHE A 104 -8.10 -1.14 -7.64
C PHE A 104 -6.98 -1.53 -6.66
N ASN A 105 -5.77 -1.02 -6.89
CA ASN A 105 -4.63 -1.26 -5.99
C ASN A 105 -4.89 -0.65 -4.60
N MET A 106 -5.36 0.59 -4.54
CA MET A 106 -5.74 1.27 -3.30
C MET A 106 -6.90 0.53 -2.59
N ALA A 107 -7.94 0.17 -3.34
CA ALA A 107 -9.09 -0.57 -2.80
C ALA A 107 -8.66 -1.92 -2.22
N SER A 108 -7.83 -2.66 -2.95
CA SER A 108 -7.33 -3.97 -2.50
C SER A 108 -6.44 -3.85 -1.25
N ALA A 109 -5.67 -2.76 -1.13
CA ALA A 109 -4.83 -2.50 0.04
C ALA A 109 -5.69 -2.18 1.29
N SER A 110 -6.79 -1.44 1.12
CA SER A 110 -7.73 -1.13 2.22
C SER A 110 -8.56 -2.33 2.62
N ILE A 111 -9.13 -3.05 1.64
CA ILE A 111 -10.08 -4.15 1.91
C ILE A 111 -9.32 -5.37 2.41
N GLY A 112 -9.20 -5.44 3.73
CA GLY A 112 -8.56 -6.55 4.44
C GLY A 112 -9.48 -7.12 5.52
N ALA A 113 -8.89 -7.55 6.65
CA ALA A 113 -9.63 -8.08 7.79
C ALA A 113 -10.57 -7.05 8.43
N GLY A 114 -10.29 -5.75 8.26
CA GLY A 114 -11.09 -4.68 8.85
C GLY A 114 -12.58 -4.76 8.53
N ILE A 115 -12.96 -5.18 7.31
CA ILE A 115 -14.36 -5.33 6.88
C ILE A 115 -15.15 -6.28 7.81
N LEU A 116 -14.47 -7.27 8.39
CA LEU A 116 -15.09 -8.31 9.22
C LEU A 116 -15.49 -7.82 10.61
N GLY A 117 -14.86 -6.73 11.08
CA GLY A 117 -15.17 -6.09 12.35
C GLY A 117 -16.21 -4.97 12.24
N LEU A 118 -16.57 -4.54 11.03
CA LEU A 118 -17.45 -3.38 10.82
C LEU A 118 -18.86 -3.55 11.41
N PRO A 119 -19.54 -4.72 11.28
CA PRO A 119 -20.86 -4.88 11.91
C PRO A 119 -20.81 -4.75 13.43
N SER A 120 -19.79 -5.30 14.08
CA SER A 120 -19.57 -5.17 15.51
C SER A 120 -19.26 -3.71 15.90
N ALA A 121 -18.46 -3.02 15.11
CA ALA A 121 -18.19 -1.58 15.31
C ALA A 121 -19.47 -0.75 15.13
N THR A 122 -20.32 -1.14 14.17
CA THR A 122 -21.62 -0.48 13.94
C THR A 122 -22.55 -0.67 15.14
N ASP A 123 -22.58 -1.86 15.71
CA ASP A 123 -23.31 -2.11 16.95
C ASP A 123 -22.81 -1.23 18.09
N SER A 124 -21.48 -1.13 18.27
CA SER A 124 -20.88 -0.33 19.36
C SER A 124 -21.08 1.18 19.17
N ALA A 125 -21.17 1.68 17.94
CA ALA A 125 -21.40 3.11 17.65
C ALA A 125 -22.91 3.45 17.57
N GLY A 126 -23.72 2.50 17.14
CA GLY A 126 -25.08 2.72 16.67
C GLY A 126 -25.12 2.96 15.17
N LEU A 127 -26.21 2.59 14.54
CA LEU A 127 -26.36 2.55 13.08
C LEU A 127 -26.09 3.89 12.40
N ILE A 128 -26.69 4.98 12.91
CA ILE A 128 -26.58 6.31 12.28
C ILE A 128 -25.18 6.85 12.44
N LEU A 129 -24.58 6.73 13.63
CA LEU A 129 -23.24 7.24 13.90
C LEU A 129 -22.18 6.44 13.11
N ALA A 130 -22.35 5.12 12.95
CA ALA A 130 -21.47 4.29 12.14
C ALA A 130 -21.48 4.72 10.65
N ILE A 131 -22.67 4.98 10.09
CA ILE A 131 -22.82 5.50 8.71
C ILE A 131 -22.08 6.84 8.57
N LEU A 132 -22.25 7.73 9.55
CA LEU A 132 -21.58 9.04 9.56
C LEU A 132 -20.05 8.87 9.62
N TYR A 133 -19.54 7.97 10.49
CA TYR A 133 -18.11 7.66 10.59
C TYR A 133 -17.57 7.18 9.23
N LEU A 134 -18.27 6.26 8.56
CA LEU A 134 -17.84 5.72 7.26
C LEU A 134 -17.74 6.83 6.20
N ILE A 135 -18.73 7.74 6.15
CA ILE A 135 -18.74 8.86 5.18
C ILE A 135 -17.56 9.80 5.47
N VAL A 136 -17.38 10.20 6.73
CA VAL A 136 -16.32 11.15 7.15
C VAL A 136 -14.93 10.56 6.90
N ILE A 137 -14.73 9.28 7.25
CA ILE A 137 -13.42 8.62 7.05
C ILE A 137 -13.14 8.42 5.56
N THR A 138 -14.15 8.08 4.73
CA THR A 138 -14.00 8.01 3.27
C THR A 138 -13.50 9.35 2.72
N TYR A 139 -14.14 10.44 3.13
CA TYR A 139 -13.75 11.80 2.73
C TYR A 139 -12.30 12.10 3.12
N PHE A 140 -11.93 11.88 4.38
CA PHE A 140 -10.57 12.16 4.87
C PHE A 140 -9.54 11.22 4.24
N SER A 141 -9.88 9.98 3.90
CA SER A 141 -8.98 9.07 3.21
C SER A 141 -8.64 9.57 1.80
N VAL A 142 -9.64 10.03 1.05
CA VAL A 142 -9.41 10.65 -0.28
C VAL A 142 -8.56 11.91 -0.14
N PHE A 143 -8.89 12.78 0.82
CA PHE A 143 -8.15 14.03 1.05
C PHE A 143 -6.72 13.75 1.47
N SER A 144 -6.49 12.79 2.35
CA SER A 144 -5.18 12.35 2.80
C SER A 144 -4.31 11.87 1.62
N MET A 145 -4.88 11.05 0.72
CA MET A 145 -4.18 10.58 -0.48
C MET A 145 -3.84 11.74 -1.42
N TYR A 146 -4.73 12.73 -1.56
CA TYR A 146 -4.50 13.94 -2.37
C TYR A 146 -3.28 14.71 -1.85
N ILE A 147 -3.20 14.99 -0.56
CA ILE A 147 -2.10 15.78 0.01
C ILE A 147 -0.78 14.98 0.01
N LEU A 148 -0.81 13.65 0.14
CA LEU A 148 0.38 12.80 -0.05
C LEU A 148 0.90 12.89 -1.48
N ALA A 149 0.01 12.89 -2.48
CA ALA A 149 0.38 13.08 -3.89
C ALA A 149 0.98 14.47 -4.15
N LEU A 150 0.44 15.51 -3.50
CA LEU A 150 1.02 16.86 -3.57
C LEU A 150 2.44 16.87 -3.00
N ALA A 151 2.66 16.26 -1.85
CA ALA A 151 3.98 16.16 -1.24
C ALA A 151 4.96 15.39 -2.15
N ALA A 152 4.52 14.26 -2.74
CA ALA A 152 5.32 13.48 -3.69
C ALA A 152 5.67 14.29 -4.94
N GLN A 153 4.73 15.06 -5.46
CA GLN A 153 4.92 15.90 -6.65
C GLN A 153 5.92 17.04 -6.38
N ASN A 154 5.86 17.64 -5.19
CA ASN A 154 6.72 18.74 -4.78
C ASN A 154 8.17 18.30 -4.53
N THR A 155 8.36 17.12 -3.91
CA THR A 155 9.67 16.67 -3.43
C THR A 155 10.32 15.63 -4.34
N ARG A 156 9.54 14.92 -5.15
CA ARG A 156 9.95 13.79 -6.00
C ARG A 156 10.48 12.58 -5.22
N ILE A 157 10.23 12.50 -3.95
CA ILE A 157 10.64 11.38 -3.09
C ILE A 157 9.68 10.20 -3.26
N LYS A 158 10.23 8.98 -3.27
CA LYS A 158 9.50 7.76 -3.66
C LYS A 158 9.04 6.89 -2.48
N SER A 159 9.53 7.15 -1.26
CA SER A 159 9.20 6.34 -0.10
C SER A 159 8.70 7.19 1.06
N PHE A 160 7.89 6.56 1.91
CA PHE A 160 7.29 7.19 3.09
C PHE A 160 8.37 7.59 4.12
N GLU A 161 9.32 6.68 4.38
CA GLU A 161 10.45 6.89 5.28
C GLU A 161 11.41 7.94 4.70
N GLY A 162 11.64 7.91 3.38
CA GLY A 162 12.44 8.92 2.66
C GLY A 162 11.84 10.31 2.80
N MET A 163 10.52 10.43 2.66
CA MET A 163 9.80 11.70 2.86
C MET A 163 9.99 12.22 4.29
N ALA A 164 9.81 11.35 5.29
CA ALA A 164 10.00 11.70 6.69
C ALA A 164 11.45 12.12 6.98
N ARG A 165 12.43 11.45 6.38
CA ARG A 165 13.86 11.74 6.53
C ARG A 165 14.23 13.09 5.90
N TRP A 166 13.71 13.36 4.71
CA TRP A 166 13.99 14.60 3.98
C TRP A 166 13.38 15.84 4.64
N LEU A 167 12.12 15.73 5.07
CA LEU A 167 11.39 16.85 5.68
C LEU A 167 11.84 17.16 7.11
N PHE A 168 12.27 16.14 7.86
CA PHE A 168 12.59 16.28 9.29
C PHE A 168 13.97 15.67 9.59
N PRO A 169 15.07 16.33 9.17
CA PRO A 169 16.42 15.81 9.39
C PRO A 169 16.88 15.94 10.85
N ALA A 170 16.23 16.78 11.66
CA ALA A 170 16.61 17.04 13.05
C ALA A 170 16.60 15.77 13.90
N GLY A 171 17.48 15.71 14.91
CA GLY A 171 17.54 14.60 15.85
C GLY A 171 18.05 13.30 15.23
N LYS A 172 19.01 13.39 14.31
CA LYS A 172 19.61 12.23 13.62
C LYS A 172 18.53 11.39 12.91
N TYR A 173 17.59 12.06 12.23
CA TYR A 173 16.49 11.46 11.47
C TYR A 173 15.51 10.65 12.33
N ALA A 174 15.37 10.97 13.60
CA ALA A 174 14.48 10.26 14.55
C ALA A 174 13.04 10.16 14.02
N PHE A 175 12.56 11.20 13.33
CA PHE A 175 11.20 11.21 12.78
C PHE A 175 11.00 10.14 11.70
N SER A 176 12.01 9.86 10.86
CA SER A 176 11.92 8.79 9.85
C SER A 176 11.89 7.40 10.50
N TYR A 177 12.65 7.20 11.58
CA TYR A 177 12.58 5.96 12.35
C TYR A 177 11.22 5.79 13.03
N TRP A 178 10.63 6.89 13.52
CA TRP A 178 9.27 6.87 14.07
C TRP A 178 8.24 6.50 12.98
N ALA A 179 8.35 7.10 11.79
CA ALA A 179 7.46 6.78 10.66
C ALA A 179 7.58 5.30 10.26
N ALA A 180 8.81 4.78 10.16
CA ALA A 180 9.08 3.37 9.87
C ALA A 180 8.51 2.45 10.96
N PHE A 181 8.65 2.83 12.24
CA PHE A 181 8.09 2.08 13.36
C PHE A 181 6.56 1.99 13.26
N ILE A 182 5.89 3.11 12.99
CA ILE A 182 4.41 3.15 12.87
C ILE A 182 3.94 2.30 11.68
N ARG A 183 4.64 2.34 10.52
CA ARG A 183 4.32 1.49 9.37
C ARG A 183 4.53 0.00 9.69
N CYS A 184 5.64 -0.33 10.34
CA CYS A 184 5.94 -1.70 10.80
C CYS A 184 4.85 -2.19 11.77
N PHE A 185 4.48 -1.36 12.74
CA PHE A 185 3.43 -1.64 13.73
C PHE A 185 2.07 -1.89 13.04
N HIS A 186 1.72 -1.07 12.05
CA HIS A 186 0.48 -1.24 11.28
C HIS A 186 0.44 -2.59 10.56
N GLY A 187 1.49 -2.90 9.78
CA GLY A 187 1.55 -4.16 9.02
C GLY A 187 1.64 -5.39 9.93
N PHE A 188 2.34 -5.28 11.05
CA PHE A 188 2.39 -6.34 12.08
C PHE A 188 0.99 -6.58 12.67
N SER A 189 0.30 -5.52 13.10
CA SER A 189 -1.05 -5.62 13.68
C SER A 189 -2.05 -6.19 12.67
N ALA A 190 -1.94 -5.80 11.40
CA ALA A 190 -2.76 -6.36 10.31
C ALA A 190 -2.47 -7.86 10.15
N SER A 191 -1.19 -8.27 10.23
CA SER A 191 -0.82 -9.69 10.15
C SER A 191 -1.44 -10.50 11.31
N VAL A 192 -1.43 -9.95 12.52
CA VAL A 192 -2.11 -10.55 13.69
C VAL A 192 -3.62 -10.70 13.41
N ALA A 193 -4.25 -9.63 12.91
CA ALA A 193 -5.69 -9.64 12.59
C ALA A 193 -6.04 -10.69 11.52
N TYR A 194 -5.17 -10.90 10.53
CA TYR A 194 -5.40 -11.93 9.50
C TYR A 194 -5.33 -13.34 10.09
N VAL A 195 -4.39 -13.60 11.00
CA VAL A 195 -4.31 -14.90 11.70
C VAL A 195 -5.59 -15.15 12.51
N ILE A 196 -6.06 -14.15 13.27
CA ILE A 196 -7.32 -14.24 14.04
C ILE A 196 -8.50 -14.52 13.09
N SER A 197 -8.55 -13.81 11.95
CA SER A 197 -9.66 -13.95 10.97
C SER A 197 -9.68 -15.34 10.33
N ILE A 198 -8.51 -15.93 10.07
CA ILE A 198 -8.42 -17.34 9.60
C ILE A 198 -9.03 -18.26 10.66
N GLY A 199 -8.65 -18.11 11.92
CA GLY A 199 -9.22 -18.88 13.03
C GLY A 199 -10.74 -18.70 13.14
N ASN A 200 -11.22 -17.47 13.00
CA ASN A 200 -12.67 -17.15 13.02
C ASN A 200 -13.42 -17.74 11.82
N SER A 201 -12.76 -17.91 10.67
CA SER A 201 -13.36 -18.58 9.50
C SER A 201 -13.50 -20.10 9.75
N ILE A 202 -12.48 -20.69 10.36
CA ILE A 202 -12.41 -22.16 10.62
C ILE A 202 -13.44 -22.57 11.67
N THR A 203 -13.66 -21.76 12.70
CA THR A 203 -14.53 -22.08 13.85
C THR A 203 -15.93 -22.54 13.43
N PRO A 204 -16.72 -21.75 12.66
CA PRO A 204 -18.07 -22.20 12.29
C PRO A 204 -18.07 -23.34 11.27
N MET A 205 -17.03 -23.45 10.43
CA MET A 205 -16.90 -24.56 9.46
C MET A 205 -16.82 -25.91 10.19
N PHE A 206 -15.90 -26.03 11.16
CA PHE A 206 -15.75 -27.28 11.91
C PHE A 206 -16.85 -27.49 12.95
N ALA A 207 -17.39 -26.42 13.54
CA ALA A 207 -18.54 -26.51 14.45
C ALA A 207 -19.78 -27.06 13.72
N GLY A 208 -20.02 -26.60 12.50
CA GLY A 208 -21.09 -27.14 11.65
C GLY A 208 -20.84 -28.60 11.25
N ALA A 209 -19.62 -28.92 10.80
CA ALA A 209 -19.23 -30.28 10.40
C ALA A 209 -19.30 -31.26 11.57
N ALA A 210 -18.92 -30.84 12.78
CA ALA A 210 -18.96 -31.68 13.98
C ALA A 210 -20.40 -32.09 14.37
N LYS A 211 -21.37 -31.21 14.12
CA LYS A 211 -22.79 -31.49 14.33
C LYS A 211 -23.33 -32.53 13.33
N GLN A 212 -22.84 -32.50 12.08
CA GLN A 212 -23.24 -33.40 11.02
C GLN A 212 -22.56 -34.78 11.13
N HIS A 213 -21.35 -34.82 11.68
CA HIS A 213 -20.54 -36.04 11.78
C HIS A 213 -20.06 -36.27 13.24
N PRO A 214 -20.97 -36.64 14.17
CA PRO A 214 -20.60 -36.77 15.59
C PRO A 214 -19.61 -37.88 15.86
N ASP A 215 -19.54 -38.89 15.00
CA ASP A 215 -18.69 -40.08 15.18
C ASP A 215 -17.24 -39.87 14.68
N ASN A 216 -16.96 -38.74 13.99
CA ASN A 216 -15.64 -38.51 13.42
C ASN A 216 -14.78 -37.73 14.43
N SER A 217 -13.86 -38.43 15.10
CA SER A 217 -13.00 -37.87 16.14
C SER A 217 -12.07 -36.76 15.63
N ALA A 218 -11.63 -36.81 14.37
CA ALA A 218 -10.79 -35.76 13.76
C ALA A 218 -11.57 -34.46 13.61
N ILE A 219 -12.82 -34.53 13.11
CA ILE A 219 -13.70 -33.35 12.96
C ILE A 219 -14.01 -32.75 14.34
N GLN A 220 -14.32 -33.61 15.31
CA GLN A 220 -14.60 -33.20 16.70
C GLN A 220 -13.38 -32.49 17.31
N PHE A 221 -12.15 -33.00 17.07
CA PHE A 221 -10.92 -32.34 17.54
C PHE A 221 -10.78 -30.94 16.92
N PHE A 222 -10.93 -30.79 15.59
CA PHE A 222 -10.77 -29.52 14.92
C PHE A 222 -11.88 -28.51 15.29
N ALA A 223 -13.00 -28.92 15.81
CA ALA A 223 -14.05 -28.06 16.36
C ALA A 223 -13.69 -27.48 17.73
N THR A 224 -12.68 -28.04 18.43
CA THR A 224 -12.20 -27.47 19.71
C THR A 224 -11.28 -26.26 19.46
N THR A 225 -11.08 -25.46 20.50
CA THR A 225 -10.16 -24.31 20.48
C THR A 225 -8.73 -24.74 20.13
N GLN A 226 -8.27 -25.85 20.67
CA GLN A 226 -6.93 -26.38 20.40
C GLN A 226 -6.80 -26.86 18.96
N GLY A 227 -7.79 -27.59 18.46
CA GLY A 227 -7.82 -28.04 17.06
C GLY A 227 -7.88 -26.88 16.06
N ASN A 228 -8.65 -25.85 16.38
CA ASN A 228 -8.70 -24.62 15.59
C ASN A 228 -7.30 -23.97 15.48
N ARG A 229 -6.59 -23.84 16.61
CA ARG A 229 -5.22 -23.31 16.65
C ARG A 229 -4.27 -24.15 15.78
N VAL A 230 -4.35 -25.48 15.89
CA VAL A 230 -3.52 -26.39 15.09
C VAL A 230 -3.80 -26.20 13.59
N PHE A 231 -5.07 -26.12 13.19
CA PHE A 231 -5.45 -25.93 11.79
C PHE A 231 -4.99 -24.56 11.27
N THR A 232 -5.11 -23.52 12.09
CA THR A 232 -4.60 -22.17 11.77
C THR A 232 -3.08 -22.19 11.53
N VAL A 233 -2.33 -22.90 12.39
CA VAL A 233 -0.88 -23.08 12.23
C VAL A 233 -0.56 -23.80 10.91
N ILE A 234 -1.34 -24.83 10.54
CA ILE A 234 -1.16 -25.55 9.27
C ILE A 234 -1.34 -24.61 8.07
N ILE A 235 -2.41 -23.81 8.06
CA ILE A 235 -2.66 -22.81 6.98
C ILE A 235 -1.52 -21.79 6.95
N TRP A 236 -1.11 -21.30 8.11
CA TRP A 236 -0.02 -20.34 8.22
C TRP A 236 1.28 -20.92 7.63
N LEU A 237 1.65 -22.14 8.02
CA LEU A 237 2.89 -22.80 7.59
C LEU A 237 2.86 -23.13 6.08
N CYS A 238 1.73 -23.63 5.57
CA CYS A 238 1.63 -24.14 4.20
C CYS A 238 1.31 -23.04 3.17
N VAL A 239 0.65 -21.95 3.58
CA VAL A 239 0.17 -20.91 2.65
C VAL A 239 0.71 -19.52 3.00
N MET A 240 0.45 -19.04 4.22
CA MET A 240 0.73 -17.64 4.59
C MET A 240 2.24 -17.37 4.63
N LEU A 241 3.02 -18.24 5.25
CA LEU A 241 4.46 -18.08 5.36
C LEU A 241 5.16 -18.18 4.00
N PRO A 242 4.89 -19.18 3.12
CA PRO A 242 5.50 -19.21 1.78
C PRO A 242 5.17 -17.99 0.92
N LEU A 243 4.00 -17.38 1.07
CA LEU A 243 3.63 -16.16 0.36
C LEU A 243 4.38 -14.92 0.87
N LEU A 244 4.87 -14.93 2.10
CA LEU A 244 5.61 -13.82 2.72
C LEU A 244 7.11 -13.86 2.41
N ILE A 245 7.68 -15.02 2.05
CA ILE A 245 9.12 -15.19 1.79
C ILE A 245 9.62 -14.38 0.59
N PRO A 246 8.88 -14.26 -0.55
CA PRO A 246 9.38 -13.50 -1.68
C PRO A 246 9.79 -12.08 -1.32
N LYS A 247 10.88 -11.58 -1.95
CA LYS A 247 11.40 -10.24 -1.69
C LYS A 247 10.52 -9.15 -2.30
N HIS A 248 9.85 -9.42 -3.42
CA HIS A 248 9.06 -8.46 -4.19
C HIS A 248 7.57 -8.83 -4.26
N VAL A 249 6.74 -7.81 -4.37
CA VAL A 249 5.26 -7.89 -4.32
C VAL A 249 4.65 -8.24 -5.69
N ASP A 250 5.43 -8.16 -6.78
CA ASP A 250 4.92 -8.21 -8.17
C ASP A 250 4.05 -9.44 -8.45
N SER A 251 4.44 -10.61 -7.92
CA SER A 251 3.68 -11.84 -8.11
C SER A 251 2.32 -11.84 -7.39
N LEU A 252 2.19 -11.04 -6.33
CA LEU A 252 0.98 -10.98 -5.50
C LEU A 252 -0.04 -9.95 -6.00
N ARG A 253 0.36 -9.04 -6.90
CA ARG A 253 -0.51 -7.96 -7.43
C ARG A 253 -1.76 -8.54 -8.11
N TYR A 254 -1.59 -9.54 -8.97
CA TYR A 254 -2.70 -10.17 -9.69
C TYR A 254 -3.57 -11.03 -8.76
N ALA A 255 -2.96 -11.73 -7.81
CA ALA A 255 -3.67 -12.48 -6.79
C ALA A 255 -4.52 -11.55 -5.92
N SER A 256 -4.02 -10.35 -5.63
CA SER A 256 -4.75 -9.32 -4.86
C SER A 256 -5.99 -8.83 -5.61
N ALA A 257 -5.88 -8.59 -6.93
CA ALA A 257 -7.02 -8.17 -7.75
C ALA A 257 -8.12 -9.23 -7.80
N LEU A 258 -7.73 -10.50 -7.97
CA LEU A 258 -8.68 -11.63 -7.94
C LEU A 258 -9.32 -11.75 -6.56
N ALA A 259 -8.55 -11.55 -5.50
CA ALA A 259 -9.03 -11.67 -4.13
C ALA A 259 -10.10 -10.62 -3.77
N VAL A 260 -10.10 -9.44 -4.42
CA VAL A 260 -11.17 -8.43 -4.24
C VAL A 260 -12.52 -8.98 -4.72
N MET A 261 -12.53 -9.81 -5.78
CA MET A 261 -13.77 -10.42 -6.28
C MET A 261 -14.42 -11.32 -5.22
N PHE A 262 -13.63 -12.02 -4.44
CA PHE A 262 -14.14 -12.85 -3.32
C PHE A 262 -14.78 -11.98 -2.23
N ILE A 263 -14.21 -10.81 -1.95
CA ILE A 263 -14.79 -9.86 -0.98
C ILE A 263 -16.15 -9.33 -1.52
N VAL A 264 -16.22 -8.96 -2.80
CA VAL A 264 -17.48 -8.51 -3.41
C VAL A 264 -18.54 -9.61 -3.29
N TYR A 265 -18.17 -10.86 -3.58
CA TYR A 265 -19.08 -12.00 -3.42
C TYR A 265 -19.55 -12.15 -1.97
N PHE A 266 -18.63 -12.08 -1.00
CA PHE A 266 -18.95 -12.15 0.43
C PHE A 266 -19.91 -11.04 0.85
N VAL A 267 -19.70 -9.80 0.38
CA VAL A 267 -20.58 -8.67 0.69
C VAL A 267 -21.98 -8.90 0.14
N ILE A 268 -22.08 -9.35 -1.12
CA ILE A 268 -23.38 -9.67 -1.76
C ILE A 268 -24.09 -10.77 -0.96
N MET A 269 -23.38 -11.83 -0.61
CA MET A 269 -23.92 -12.94 0.21
C MET A 269 -24.45 -12.41 1.56
N ALA A 270 -23.67 -11.58 2.25
CA ALA A 270 -24.06 -11.02 3.55
C ALA A 270 -25.32 -10.13 3.44
N VAL A 271 -25.42 -9.32 2.37
CA VAL A 271 -26.60 -8.47 2.10
C VAL A 271 -27.83 -9.34 1.81
N VAL A 272 -27.69 -10.34 0.95
CA VAL A 272 -28.80 -11.25 0.58
C VAL A 272 -29.28 -12.03 1.81
N HIS A 273 -28.35 -12.55 2.61
CA HIS A 273 -28.66 -13.27 3.86
C HIS A 273 -29.43 -12.36 4.84
N SER A 274 -28.95 -11.13 5.03
CA SER A 274 -29.59 -10.13 5.90
C SER A 274 -31.04 -9.84 5.45
N ILE A 275 -31.25 -9.62 4.13
CA ILE A 275 -32.59 -9.30 3.59
C ILE A 275 -33.55 -10.49 3.78
N ARG A 276 -33.06 -11.72 3.64
CA ARG A 276 -33.89 -12.93 3.73
C ARG A 276 -34.22 -13.34 5.18
N HIS A 277 -33.25 -13.21 6.10
CA HIS A 277 -33.34 -13.77 7.44
C HIS A 277 -33.34 -12.74 8.56
N GLY A 278 -32.32 -11.87 8.62
CA GLY A 278 -32.09 -10.98 9.74
C GLY A 278 -32.99 -9.77 9.80
N LEU A 279 -33.04 -9.02 8.68
CA LEU A 279 -33.78 -7.76 8.58
C LEU A 279 -35.28 -7.90 8.94
N PRO A 280 -36.01 -8.95 8.51
CA PRO A 280 -37.43 -9.11 8.90
C PRO A 280 -37.64 -9.25 10.41
N GLU A 281 -36.65 -9.75 11.15
CA GLU A 281 -36.73 -9.92 12.61
C GLU A 281 -36.26 -8.67 13.35
N THR A 282 -35.05 -8.16 13.02
CA THR A 282 -34.45 -7.02 13.71
C THR A 282 -35.20 -5.72 13.49
N SER A 283 -35.86 -5.56 12.32
CA SER A 283 -36.67 -4.36 12.02
C SER A 283 -37.85 -4.17 12.96
N LYS A 284 -38.29 -5.23 13.64
CA LYS A 284 -39.37 -5.17 14.65
C LYS A 284 -38.88 -4.59 15.99
N HIS A 285 -37.57 -4.58 16.22
CA HIS A 285 -36.95 -4.24 17.50
C HIS A 285 -35.87 -3.16 17.32
N ILE A 286 -36.27 -1.99 16.84
CA ILE A 286 -35.38 -0.83 16.67
C ILE A 286 -35.58 0.11 17.85
N ARG A 287 -34.46 0.49 18.50
CA ARG A 287 -34.47 1.46 19.63
C ARG A 287 -33.64 2.68 19.22
N LEU A 288 -34.07 3.84 19.70
CA LEU A 288 -33.41 5.12 19.41
C LEU A 288 -32.00 5.16 20.04
N SER A 289 -31.89 4.77 21.29
CA SER A 289 -30.63 4.85 22.05
C SER A 289 -30.54 3.76 23.12
N GLY A 290 -29.30 3.38 23.45
CA GLY A 290 -29.04 2.40 24.51
C GLY A 290 -27.56 2.31 24.84
N ASN A 291 -27.26 1.82 26.04
CA ASN A 291 -25.90 1.53 26.49
C ASN A 291 -25.59 0.05 26.22
N GLN A 292 -24.36 -0.23 25.82
CA GLN A 292 -23.91 -1.59 25.47
C GLN A 292 -23.83 -2.54 26.67
N VAL A 293 -23.73 -2.01 27.88
CA VAL A 293 -23.59 -2.80 29.13
C VAL A 293 -24.78 -3.75 29.35
N ASP A 294 -25.96 -3.42 28.84
CA ASP A 294 -27.18 -4.19 29.05
C ASP A 294 -27.53 -5.13 27.88
N ASP A 295 -26.67 -5.32 26.91
CA ASP A 295 -26.96 -6.13 25.73
C ASP A 295 -27.21 -7.60 26.04
N ASP A 296 -26.57 -8.14 27.08
CA ASP A 296 -26.79 -9.52 27.56
C ASP A 296 -28.22 -9.76 28.06
N LYS A 297 -28.86 -8.70 28.52
CA LYS A 297 -30.21 -8.75 29.11
C LYS A 297 -31.33 -8.52 28.09
N LEU A 298 -30.97 -8.30 26.83
CA LEU A 298 -31.94 -8.08 25.74
C LEU A 298 -32.74 -9.36 25.50
N GLU A 299 -34.05 -9.29 25.47
CA GLU A 299 -34.92 -10.42 25.10
C GLU A 299 -34.84 -10.76 23.63
N HIS A 300 -34.70 -9.76 22.77
CA HIS A 300 -34.70 -9.89 21.31
C HIS A 300 -33.46 -9.23 20.71
N ASN A 301 -33.13 -9.63 19.48
CA ASN A 301 -32.10 -8.98 18.68
C ASN A 301 -32.54 -7.57 18.35
N THR A 302 -31.92 -6.57 18.98
CA THR A 302 -32.27 -5.16 18.89
C THR A 302 -31.24 -4.41 18.07
N VAL A 303 -31.68 -3.45 17.28
CA VAL A 303 -30.84 -2.51 16.55
C VAL A 303 -30.96 -1.13 17.18
N PHE A 304 -29.84 -0.55 17.57
CA PHE A 304 -29.78 0.79 18.15
C PHE A 304 -29.34 1.80 17.08
N LEU A 305 -30.08 2.91 16.97
CA LEU A 305 -29.74 3.99 16.04
C LEU A 305 -28.54 4.78 16.54
N PHE A 306 -28.48 5.00 17.86
CA PHE A 306 -27.37 5.68 18.55
C PHE A 306 -26.94 4.85 19.76
N ARG A 307 -25.65 4.84 20.03
CA ARG A 307 -25.10 4.27 21.27
C ARG A 307 -24.53 5.36 22.16
N THR A 308 -24.35 5.04 23.41
CA THR A 308 -23.73 5.91 24.43
C THR A 308 -22.65 5.11 25.17
N GLY A 309 -21.63 5.83 25.64
CA GLY A 309 -20.54 5.22 26.40
C GLY A 309 -19.22 5.16 25.65
N ASN A 310 -18.23 4.51 26.27
CA ASN A 310 -16.85 4.44 25.77
C ASN A 310 -16.70 3.59 24.50
N SER A 311 -17.58 2.62 24.30
CA SER A 311 -17.61 1.79 23.10
C SER A 311 -17.69 2.62 21.80
N VAL A 312 -18.40 3.75 21.83
CA VAL A 312 -18.52 4.67 20.70
C VAL A 312 -17.13 5.25 20.31
N ILE A 313 -16.31 5.57 21.31
CA ILE A 313 -14.97 6.14 21.11
C ILE A 313 -14.01 5.05 20.58
N HIS A 314 -14.10 3.85 21.14
CA HIS A 314 -13.30 2.68 20.72
C HIS A 314 -13.49 2.36 19.23
N THR A 315 -14.72 2.47 18.72
CA THR A 315 -15.03 2.14 17.32
C THR A 315 -14.32 3.03 16.30
N VAL A 316 -13.91 4.24 16.67
CA VAL A 316 -13.14 5.15 15.80
C VAL A 316 -11.86 4.44 15.32
N GLY A 317 -11.17 3.73 16.22
CA GLY A 317 -9.99 2.93 15.88
C GLY A 317 -10.32 1.83 14.87
N ILE A 318 -11.44 1.12 15.05
CA ILE A 318 -11.83 0.03 14.14
C ILE A 318 -12.13 0.57 12.74
N PHE A 319 -12.85 1.63 12.64
CA PHE A 319 -13.13 2.29 11.36
C PHE A 319 -11.86 2.87 10.70
N UNK A 320 -10.95 3.41 11.43
CA UNK A 320 -9.80 3.87 10.99
C UNK A 320 -8.96 2.86 10.40
N PHE A 321 -8.89 1.73 11.12
CA PHE A 321 -8.09 0.56 10.64
C PHE A 321 -8.54 0.08 9.27
N ALA A 322 -9.81 -0.02 9.07
CA ALA A 322 -10.38 -0.55 7.82
C ALA A 322 -10.01 0.29 6.58
N TYR A 323 -9.71 1.58 6.73
CA TYR A 323 -9.45 2.50 5.62
C TYR A 323 -7.97 2.78 5.35
N VAL A 324 -7.03 2.25 6.14
CA VAL A 324 -5.60 2.59 5.98
C VAL A 324 -5.03 1.96 4.70
N CYS A 325 -4.89 2.76 3.66
CA CYS A 325 -4.17 2.40 2.42
C CYS A 325 -2.96 3.32 2.19
N GLN A 326 -2.84 4.39 2.98
CA GLN A 326 -1.78 5.40 2.87
C GLN A 326 -0.37 4.84 3.05
N UNK A 327 -0.34 3.75 3.56
CA UNK A 327 0.79 3.05 3.71
C UNK A 327 1.51 2.82 2.47
N ASN A 328 0.77 2.71 1.38
CA ASN A 328 1.32 2.42 0.05
C ASN A 328 1.12 3.59 -0.92
N ALA A 329 0.86 4.79 -0.41
CA ALA A 329 0.50 5.95 -1.24
C ALA A 329 1.59 6.31 -2.25
N TYR A 330 2.86 6.32 -1.82
CA TYR A 330 3.97 6.70 -2.70
C TYR A 330 4.27 5.61 -3.73
N GLU A 331 4.23 4.36 -3.35
CA GLU A 331 4.39 3.22 -4.26
C GLU A 331 3.35 3.29 -5.39
N VAL A 332 2.08 3.54 -5.03
CA VAL A 332 1.00 3.66 -6.03
C VAL A 332 1.16 4.93 -6.89
N PHE A 333 1.59 6.06 -6.30
CA PHE A 333 1.81 7.32 -7.05
C PHE A 333 2.90 7.14 -8.10
N TRP A 334 4.01 6.49 -7.75
CA TRP A 334 5.15 6.31 -8.67
C TRP A 334 4.92 5.19 -9.69
N ASP A 335 3.93 4.29 -9.46
CA ASP A 335 3.48 3.29 -10.44
C ASP A 335 2.73 3.91 -11.64
N PHE A 336 2.22 5.13 -11.51
CA PHE A 336 1.55 5.80 -12.64
C PHE A 336 2.52 6.00 -13.81
N ARG A 337 2.02 5.81 -15.02
CA ARG A 337 2.76 6.17 -16.24
C ARG A 337 3.15 7.66 -16.17
N PRO A 338 4.39 8.02 -16.55
CA PRO A 338 4.89 9.40 -16.38
C PRO A 338 3.98 10.49 -16.98
N GLU A 339 3.29 10.19 -18.09
CA GLU A 339 2.44 11.12 -18.82
C GLU A 339 1.20 11.55 -18.02
N ILE A 340 0.72 10.69 -17.13
CA ILE A 340 -0.50 10.93 -16.34
C ILE A 340 -0.22 11.05 -14.84
N ARG A 341 1.06 11.02 -14.43
CA ARG A 341 1.48 11.10 -13.02
C ARG A 341 1.32 12.51 -12.48
N THR A 342 0.12 12.84 -12.04
CA THR A 342 -0.22 14.14 -11.43
C THR A 342 -1.03 13.89 -10.16
N ALA A 343 -0.96 14.85 -9.22
CA ALA A 343 -1.77 14.80 -8.00
C ALA A 343 -3.28 14.72 -8.33
N LYS A 344 -3.72 15.38 -9.40
CA LYS A 344 -5.11 15.37 -9.85
C LYS A 344 -5.58 13.96 -10.26
N ASN A 345 -4.81 13.29 -11.13
CA ASN A 345 -5.15 11.93 -11.61
C ASN A 345 -5.06 10.90 -10.48
N TYR A 346 -4.09 11.08 -9.59
CA TYR A 346 -3.95 10.26 -8.39
C TYR A 346 -5.16 10.41 -7.46
N THR A 347 -5.63 11.66 -7.25
CA THR A 347 -6.81 11.95 -6.44
C THR A 347 -8.07 11.32 -7.04
N LEU A 348 -8.20 11.34 -8.37
CA LEU A 348 -9.30 10.67 -9.07
C LEU A 348 -9.25 9.15 -8.82
N ALA A 349 -8.06 8.54 -8.91
CA ALA A 349 -7.89 7.11 -8.59
C ALA A 349 -8.23 6.81 -7.13
N ALA A 350 -7.76 7.66 -6.20
CA ALA A 350 -8.07 7.53 -4.77
C ALA A 350 -9.58 7.67 -4.51
N PHE A 351 -10.24 8.62 -5.17
CA PHE A 351 -11.69 8.81 -5.07
C PHE A 351 -12.44 7.54 -5.51
N ILE A 352 -12.10 7.02 -6.70
CA ILE A 352 -12.74 5.79 -7.23
C ILE A 352 -12.50 4.61 -6.26
N GLY A 353 -11.24 4.41 -5.84
CA GLY A 353 -10.87 3.31 -4.94
C GLY A 353 -11.55 3.41 -3.57
N MET A 354 -11.57 4.60 -2.97
CA MET A 354 -12.19 4.80 -1.65
C MET A 354 -13.71 4.76 -1.72
N MET A 355 -14.32 5.18 -2.83
CA MET A 355 -15.77 5.02 -3.04
C MET A 355 -16.16 3.53 -3.16
N MET A 356 -15.35 2.73 -3.85
CA MET A 356 -15.53 1.26 -3.89
C MET A 356 -15.48 0.67 -2.48
N CYS A 357 -14.43 1.00 -1.71
CA CYS A 357 -14.27 0.54 -0.33
C CYS A 357 -15.44 0.99 0.54
N GLY A 358 -15.77 2.28 0.50
CA GLY A 358 -16.84 2.88 1.29
C GLY A 358 -18.20 2.23 1.04
N THR A 359 -18.50 1.92 -0.23
CA THR A 359 -19.74 1.22 -0.60
C THR A 359 -19.77 -0.18 0.01
N LEU A 360 -18.71 -0.97 -0.15
CA LEU A 360 -18.64 -2.33 0.40
C LEU A 360 -18.69 -2.32 1.92
N TYR A 361 -17.98 -1.38 2.56
CA TYR A 361 -17.96 -1.21 4.01
C TYR A 361 -19.33 -0.82 4.55
N LEU A 362 -19.99 0.12 3.88
CA LEU A 362 -21.35 0.56 4.26
C LEU A 362 -22.34 -0.60 4.18
N LEU A 363 -22.29 -1.38 3.08
CA LEU A 363 -23.16 -2.54 2.91
C LEU A 363 -22.95 -3.57 4.03
N VAL A 364 -21.69 -3.95 4.30
CA VAL A 364 -21.38 -4.95 5.35
C VAL A 364 -21.72 -4.41 6.74
N ALA A 365 -21.37 -3.16 7.04
CA ALA A 365 -21.64 -2.54 8.34
C ALA A 365 -23.13 -2.51 8.65
N VAL A 366 -23.93 -1.99 7.70
CA VAL A 366 -25.37 -1.82 7.87
C VAL A 366 -26.08 -3.19 7.84
N PHE A 367 -25.90 -3.96 6.77
CA PHE A 367 -26.63 -5.23 6.61
C PHE A 367 -26.15 -6.32 7.57
N GLY A 368 -24.86 -6.35 7.92
CA GLY A 368 -24.34 -7.25 8.95
C GLY A 368 -24.91 -6.95 10.33
N TYR A 369 -25.04 -5.65 10.67
CA TYR A 369 -25.69 -5.25 11.94
C TYR A 369 -27.20 -5.56 11.92
N LEU A 370 -27.89 -5.25 10.82
CA LEU A 370 -29.33 -5.54 10.67
C LEU A 370 -29.62 -7.04 10.64
N ASP A 371 -28.65 -7.87 10.25
CA ASP A 371 -28.80 -9.34 10.20
C ASP A 371 -28.83 -9.93 11.61
N PHE A 372 -27.86 -9.57 12.44
CA PHE A 372 -27.60 -10.27 13.71
C PHE A 372 -28.05 -9.49 14.95
N GLY A 373 -28.09 -8.15 14.88
CA GLY A 373 -28.45 -7.29 16.00
C GLY A 373 -27.46 -7.31 17.14
N SER A 374 -27.70 -6.48 18.17
CA SER A 374 -26.77 -6.26 19.29
C SER A 374 -26.51 -7.52 20.11
N LYS A 375 -27.57 -8.30 20.40
CA LYS A 375 -27.48 -9.48 21.26
C LYS A 375 -26.52 -10.55 20.74
N ASN A 376 -26.50 -10.76 19.42
CA ASN A 376 -25.66 -11.80 18.82
C ASN A 376 -24.24 -11.32 18.52
N LEU A 377 -24.09 -10.06 18.07
CA LEU A 377 -22.78 -9.52 17.67
C LEU A 377 -21.83 -9.40 18.87
N LEU A 378 -22.20 -8.71 19.94
CA LEU A 378 -21.44 -8.61 21.21
C LEU A 378 -19.92 -8.52 21.00
N GLY A 379 -19.47 -7.65 20.09
CA GLY A 379 -18.05 -7.48 19.81
C GLY A 379 -17.39 -8.56 18.98
N LYS A 380 -18.13 -9.51 18.44
CA LYS A 380 -17.59 -10.65 17.67
C LYS A 380 -17.40 -10.30 16.20
N SER A 381 -16.45 -10.99 15.54
CA SER A 381 -16.27 -10.92 14.09
C SER A 381 -17.49 -11.46 13.35
N LEU A 382 -17.84 -10.83 12.23
CA LEU A 382 -18.94 -11.26 11.36
C LEU A 382 -18.80 -12.74 10.91
N LEU A 383 -17.56 -13.22 10.75
CA LEU A 383 -17.30 -14.62 10.37
C LEU A 383 -17.77 -15.65 11.41
N LEU A 384 -17.95 -15.25 12.66
CA LEU A 384 -18.45 -16.16 13.70
C LEU A 384 -19.99 -16.30 13.70
N MET A 385 -20.67 -15.46 12.91
CA MET A 385 -22.13 -15.36 12.94
C MET A 385 -22.83 -16.29 11.94
N PHE A 386 -22.22 -16.55 10.78
CA PHE A 386 -22.81 -17.40 9.74
C PHE A 386 -22.54 -18.89 10.00
N ASN A 387 -23.37 -19.77 9.40
CA ASN A 387 -23.23 -21.23 9.49
C ASN A 387 -22.91 -21.82 8.10
N PRO A 388 -21.67 -21.88 7.72
CA PRO A 388 -21.28 -22.40 6.42
C PRO A 388 -21.60 -23.88 6.15
N UNK A 389 -21.86 -24.50 7.10
CA UNK A 389 -22.22 -25.81 6.98
C UNK A 389 -23.58 -26.06 6.49
N UNK A 390 -24.41 -25.00 6.58
CA UNK A 390 -25.75 -25.13 6.20
C UNK A 390 -26.02 -24.66 4.83
N GLU A 391 -25.21 -23.69 4.32
CA GLU A 391 -25.48 -23.01 3.04
C GLU A 391 -24.22 -23.01 2.19
N VAL A 392 -24.29 -23.55 0.96
CA VAL A 392 -23.15 -23.72 0.05
C VAL A 392 -22.57 -22.36 -0.37
N ASP A 393 -23.41 -21.36 -0.59
CA ASP A 393 -22.99 -20.01 -0.94
C ASP A 393 -22.15 -19.34 0.17
N ILE A 394 -22.52 -19.58 1.44
CA ILE A 394 -21.74 -19.12 2.60
C ILE A 394 -20.39 -19.85 2.64
N MET A 395 -20.37 -21.16 2.37
CA MET A 395 -19.12 -21.94 2.34
C MET A 395 -18.16 -21.41 1.25
N ILE A 396 -18.69 -21.12 0.05
CA ILE A 396 -17.89 -20.52 -1.05
C ILE A 396 -17.32 -19.16 -0.62
N ALA A 397 -18.14 -18.34 0.03
CA ALA A 397 -17.73 -17.02 0.55
C ALA A 397 -16.59 -17.16 1.57
N TYR A 398 -16.68 -18.13 2.48
CA TYR A 398 -15.64 -18.39 3.51
C TYR A 398 -14.31 -18.83 2.89
N VAL A 399 -14.34 -19.73 1.92
CA VAL A 399 -13.14 -20.16 1.19
C VAL A 399 -12.51 -18.94 0.47
N GLY A 400 -13.34 -18.14 -0.18
CA GLY A 400 -12.89 -16.92 -0.87
C GLY A 400 -12.24 -15.91 0.09
N ILE A 401 -12.86 -15.69 1.25
CA ILE A 401 -12.32 -14.80 2.30
C ILE A 401 -10.96 -15.35 2.81
N MET A 402 -10.85 -16.65 3.05
CA MET A 402 -9.59 -17.25 3.51
C MET A 402 -8.46 -17.02 2.49
N ILE A 403 -8.74 -17.18 1.19
CA ILE A 403 -7.78 -16.89 0.12
C ILE A 403 -7.38 -15.40 0.17
N LYS A 404 -8.35 -14.49 0.28
CA LYS A 404 -8.07 -13.04 0.38
C LYS A 404 -7.21 -12.72 1.60
N LEU A 405 -7.51 -13.31 2.76
CA LEU A 405 -6.76 -13.08 4.00
C LEU A 405 -5.31 -13.54 3.88
N CYS A 406 -5.06 -14.70 3.25
CA CYS A 406 -3.70 -15.22 3.02
C CYS A 406 -2.89 -14.29 2.11
N VAL A 407 -3.49 -13.79 1.01
CA VAL A 407 -2.85 -12.85 0.09
C VAL A 407 -2.57 -11.51 0.79
N ALA A 408 -3.55 -10.99 1.54
CA ALA A 408 -3.43 -9.73 2.27
C ALA A 408 -2.36 -9.81 3.38
N TYR A 409 -2.26 -10.95 4.06
CA TYR A 409 -1.21 -11.23 5.05
C TYR A 409 0.18 -11.04 4.43
N ALA A 410 0.40 -11.60 3.24
CA ALA A 410 1.68 -11.48 2.54
C ALA A 410 1.96 -10.02 2.14
N LEU A 411 0.95 -9.32 1.58
CA LEU A 411 1.11 -7.93 1.11
C LEU A 411 1.50 -6.97 2.24
N LEU A 412 0.75 -7.00 3.36
CA LEU A 412 1.03 -6.12 4.49
C LEU A 412 2.22 -6.60 5.32
N GLY A 413 2.48 -7.90 5.34
CA GLY A 413 3.67 -8.48 5.95
C GLY A 413 4.96 -8.05 5.23
N ILE A 414 4.95 -7.99 3.89
CA ILE A 414 6.08 -7.47 3.09
C ILE A 414 6.30 -5.98 3.41
N ALA A 415 5.25 -5.18 3.51
CA ALA A 415 5.35 -3.77 3.88
C ALA A 415 5.95 -3.60 5.29
N ALA A 416 5.48 -4.38 6.27
CA ALA A 416 6.00 -4.37 7.64
C ALA A 416 7.48 -4.78 7.68
N ARG A 417 7.84 -5.82 6.93
CA ARG A 417 9.22 -6.31 6.81
C ARG A 417 10.14 -5.23 6.24
N ASN A 418 9.72 -4.55 5.19
CA ASN A 418 10.53 -3.51 4.55
C ASN A 418 10.76 -2.32 5.52
N SER A 419 9.74 -1.90 6.26
CA SER A 419 9.89 -0.89 7.31
C SER A 419 10.81 -1.39 8.45
N LEU A 420 10.75 -2.68 8.78
CA LEU A 420 11.65 -3.28 9.78
C LEU A 420 13.10 -3.29 9.27
N TYR A 421 13.35 -3.53 7.97
CA TYR A 421 14.69 -3.39 7.38
C TYR A 421 15.25 -1.98 7.54
N TYR A 422 14.40 -0.96 7.38
CA TYR A 422 14.79 0.43 7.62
C TYR A 422 15.21 0.61 9.09
N LEU A 423 14.41 0.13 10.04
CA LEU A 423 14.64 0.26 11.48
C LEU A 423 15.94 -0.40 11.94
N ILE A 424 16.31 -1.58 11.41
CA ILE A 424 17.52 -2.29 11.76
C ILE A 424 18.75 -1.84 10.95
N GLY A 425 18.59 -0.84 10.07
CA GLY A 425 19.67 -0.23 9.32
C GLY A 425 20.14 -1.00 8.08
N PHE A 426 19.36 -1.97 7.61
CA PHE A 426 19.72 -2.75 6.40
C PHE A 426 19.76 -1.86 5.14
N GLN A 427 18.94 -0.82 5.07
CA GLN A 427 18.96 0.13 3.95
C GLN A 427 20.34 0.79 3.80
N HIS A 428 20.94 1.25 4.91
CA HIS A 428 22.29 1.86 4.88
C HIS A 428 23.38 0.82 4.62
N ARG A 429 23.26 -0.37 5.19
CA ARG A 429 24.27 -1.43 5.10
C ARG A 429 24.36 -2.05 3.71
N TYR A 430 23.25 -2.18 2.98
CA TYR A 430 23.20 -2.91 1.70
C TYR A 430 22.96 -2.02 0.47
N ARG A 431 22.87 -0.69 0.64
CA ARG A 431 22.62 0.27 -0.43
C ARG A 431 23.72 0.24 -1.51
N ASN A 432 24.98 0.23 -1.12
CA ASN A 432 26.13 0.41 -2.02
C ASN A 432 26.92 -0.88 -2.30
N ARG A 433 26.34 -2.06 -2.11
CA ARG A 433 27.03 -3.30 -2.46
C ARG A 433 26.86 -3.60 -3.94
N PRO A 434 27.94 -3.51 -4.77
CA PRO A 434 27.81 -3.89 -6.16
C PRO A 434 27.43 -5.37 -6.26
N ALA A 435 26.51 -5.69 -7.18
CA ALA A 435 25.95 -7.03 -7.37
C ALA A 435 27.03 -8.12 -7.58
N ALA A 436 28.21 -7.74 -8.03
CA ALA A 436 29.35 -8.64 -8.21
C ALA A 436 29.89 -9.27 -6.91
N ALA A 437 29.73 -8.58 -5.77
CA ALA A 437 30.21 -9.10 -4.47
C ALA A 437 29.32 -10.20 -3.89
N VAL A 438 28.06 -10.25 -4.32
CA VAL A 438 27.09 -11.30 -3.90
C VAL A 438 27.34 -12.59 -4.69
N ALA A 439 27.73 -12.49 -5.96
CA ALA A 439 28.06 -13.63 -6.79
C ALA A 439 29.35 -14.34 -6.29
N GLY A 440 30.37 -13.58 -5.90
CA GLY A 440 31.61 -14.13 -5.36
C GLY A 440 31.44 -14.87 -4.03
N ALA A 441 30.55 -14.37 -3.14
CA ALA A 441 30.26 -15.02 -1.86
C ALA A 441 29.42 -16.29 -2.03
N ALA A 442 28.61 -16.37 -3.08
CA ALA A 442 27.87 -17.57 -3.44
C ALA A 442 28.79 -18.65 -4.06
N GLU A 443 29.81 -18.22 -4.78
CA GLU A 443 30.79 -19.10 -5.42
C GLU A 443 31.76 -19.72 -4.39
N GLU A 444 32.07 -19.02 -3.30
CA GLU A 444 32.90 -19.53 -2.21
C GLU A 444 32.17 -20.54 -1.32
N LEU A 445 30.83 -20.45 -1.22
CA LEU A 445 29.99 -21.43 -0.51
C LEU A 445 29.52 -22.58 -1.41
N GLY A 446 29.62 -22.46 -2.73
CA GLY A 446 29.08 -23.38 -3.71
C GLY A 446 30.04 -24.46 -4.24
N ALA A 447 31.20 -24.68 -3.56
CA ALA A 447 32.09 -25.77 -3.92
C ALA A 447 31.62 -27.15 -3.40
N VAL A 448 30.39 -27.22 -2.85
CA VAL A 448 29.75 -28.47 -2.44
C VAL A 448 28.34 -28.52 -3.08
N ASP A 449 28.20 -29.41 -4.03
CA ASP A 449 26.98 -29.85 -4.71
C ASP A 449 26.45 -29.01 -5.89
N GLY A 450 26.77 -29.50 -7.09
CA GLY A 450 26.34 -28.98 -8.38
C GLY A 450 24.90 -29.35 -8.75
N CYS A 451 23.91 -28.69 -8.16
CA CYS A 451 22.52 -28.86 -8.64
C CYS A 451 21.61 -27.63 -8.49
N ALA A 452 22.16 -26.43 -8.29
CA ALA A 452 21.34 -25.23 -8.07
C ALA A 452 21.53 -24.11 -9.12
N ALA A 453 22.21 -24.38 -10.25
CA ALA A 453 22.57 -23.35 -11.22
C ALA A 453 21.53 -23.06 -12.31
N ALA A 454 20.32 -23.65 -12.22
CA ALA A 454 19.34 -23.56 -13.31
C ALA A 454 18.17 -22.56 -13.08
N THR A 455 18.11 -21.91 -11.91
CA THR A 455 16.90 -21.13 -11.57
C THR A 455 17.09 -19.61 -11.51
N ALA A 456 18.31 -19.10 -11.72
CA ALA A 456 18.60 -17.68 -11.51
C ALA A 456 18.56 -16.80 -12.78
N GLN A 457 18.16 -17.36 -13.92
CA GLN A 457 18.30 -16.65 -15.21
C GLN A 457 16.97 -16.27 -15.89
N CYS A 458 15.86 -16.22 -15.17
CA CYS A 458 14.56 -15.90 -15.78
C CYS A 458 13.82 -14.72 -15.14
N SER A 459 14.52 -13.65 -14.75
CA SER A 459 13.85 -12.44 -14.32
C SER A 459 14.57 -11.16 -14.77
N ALA A 460 14.81 -11.04 -16.05
CA ALA A 460 15.16 -9.76 -16.66
C ALA A 460 14.12 -9.47 -17.75
N ASN A 461 13.22 -8.56 -17.49
CA ASN A 461 12.27 -8.06 -18.49
C ASN A 461 13.02 -7.17 -19.50
N PRO A 462 13.02 -7.51 -20.80
CA PRO A 462 13.76 -6.73 -21.79
C PRO A 462 13.03 -5.48 -22.32
N VAL A 463 11.94 -5.05 -21.68
CA VAL A 463 11.12 -3.93 -22.19
C VAL A 463 11.60 -2.56 -21.68
N VAL A 464 12.46 -2.51 -20.67
CA VAL A 464 12.92 -1.23 -20.10
C VAL A 464 14.23 -0.73 -20.73
N ALA A 465 14.92 -1.58 -21.49
CA ALA A 465 16.25 -1.22 -22.01
C ALA A 465 16.25 -0.47 -23.36
N MET A 466 15.07 -0.17 -23.93
CA MET A 466 15.03 0.42 -25.29
C MET A 466 14.76 1.93 -25.33
N THR A 467 14.57 2.60 -24.20
CA THR A 467 14.28 4.03 -24.18
C THR A 467 15.47 4.93 -23.81
N ASP A 468 16.58 4.34 -23.33
CA ASP A 468 17.70 5.16 -22.83
C ASP A 468 18.88 5.31 -23.82
N ILE A 469 18.79 4.76 -25.05
CA ILE A 469 19.88 4.86 -26.02
C ILE A 469 19.71 6.05 -27.00
N ALA A 470 18.61 6.78 -26.97
CA ALA A 470 18.32 7.81 -27.97
C ALA A 470 18.71 9.24 -27.58
N VAL A 471 19.33 9.48 -26.42
CA VAL A 471 19.58 10.86 -25.93
C VAL A 471 21.07 11.23 -25.84
N VAL A 472 22.01 10.35 -26.21
CA VAL A 472 23.45 10.67 -26.04
C VAL A 472 24.17 10.98 -27.37
N GLN A 473 23.48 11.32 -28.43
CA GLN A 473 24.17 11.66 -29.68
C GLN A 473 23.66 12.94 -30.34
N SER A 474 23.80 14.08 -29.66
CA SER A 474 23.86 15.39 -30.34
C SER A 474 24.55 16.42 -29.45
N GLY A 475 25.86 16.50 -29.55
CA GLY A 475 26.64 17.56 -28.94
C GLY A 475 27.99 17.66 -29.66
N GLY A 476 28.06 18.57 -30.60
CA GLY A 476 29.09 18.68 -31.60
C GLY A 476 30.46 19.15 -31.12
N LEU A 477 31.43 18.80 -31.89
CA LEU A 477 32.79 19.28 -31.99
C LEU A 477 32.91 20.81 -32.05
N VAL A 478 33.87 21.37 -31.33
CA VAL A 478 34.78 22.50 -31.69
C VAL A 478 35.80 22.53 -30.52
N GLY A 479 37.09 22.41 -30.68
CA GLY A 479 38.12 23.06 -31.43
C GLY A 479 39.28 23.20 -30.46
N ALA A 480 40.43 22.60 -30.79
CA ALA A 480 41.68 22.66 -30.04
C ALA A 480 42.32 24.06 -30.16
N ASP A 481 42.98 24.51 -29.11
CA ASP A 481 44.24 25.21 -29.31
C ASP A 481 45.14 25.17 -28.04
N ASN A 482 46.43 25.00 -28.34
CA ASN A 482 47.55 24.89 -27.44
C ASN A 482 48.00 26.28 -26.91
N ASN A 483 48.59 26.40 -25.74
CA ASN A 483 50.00 26.79 -25.56
C ASN A 483 50.39 27.10 -24.09
N HIS A 484 51.55 26.54 -23.72
CA HIS A 484 52.63 27.02 -22.87
C HIS A 484 52.34 27.56 -21.47
N GLY A 485 53.04 27.22 -20.45
CA GLY A 485 54.39 26.80 -20.06
C GLY A 485 54.58 27.13 -18.56
N PRO A 486 55.65 26.72 -17.89
CA PRO A 486 55.65 26.49 -16.44
C PRO A 486 56.28 27.63 -15.61
N ALA A 487 55.91 27.72 -14.36
CA ALA A 487 56.77 28.27 -13.28
C ALA A 487 56.09 28.03 -11.91
N GLU A 488 56.75 27.36 -11.14
CA GLU A 488 57.61 27.61 -9.98
C GLU A 488 56.90 27.48 -8.64
N ALA A 489 57.53 26.60 -7.84
CA ALA A 489 57.16 26.26 -6.49
C ALA A 489 57.54 27.34 -5.48
N THR A 490 56.72 27.53 -4.48
CA THR A 490 57.19 27.97 -3.18
C THR A 490 56.47 27.24 -2.07
N LYS A 491 57.31 26.73 -1.22
CA LYS A 491 57.10 25.91 -0.05
C LYS A 491 56.83 26.82 1.12
N ASP A 492 55.73 26.64 1.83
CA ASP A 492 55.74 27.04 3.25
C ASP A 492 54.90 26.06 4.09
N ARG A 493 55.54 25.76 5.18
CA ARG A 493 55.29 24.72 6.18
C ARG A 493 54.57 25.36 7.36
N ASN A 494 53.64 24.67 7.88
CA ASN A 494 53.09 24.67 9.26
C ASN A 494 51.62 24.98 9.39
N SER A 495 50.88 23.92 9.68
CA SER A 495 49.95 23.94 10.80
C SER A 495 49.31 22.55 10.96
N SER A 496 49.05 22.19 12.17
CA SER A 496 48.62 20.93 12.74
C SER A 496 47.28 20.41 12.16
N PRO A 497 47.06 19.09 12.18
CA PRO A 497 45.82 18.54 11.71
C PRO A 497 44.68 18.76 12.70
N SER A 498 43.76 19.61 12.36
CA SER A 498 42.45 19.61 13.00
C SER A 498 41.64 18.43 12.43
N LEU A 499 41.20 17.60 13.32
CA LEU A 499 40.22 16.56 13.04
C LEU A 499 38.97 17.20 12.44
N ASN A 500 38.79 17.08 11.14
CA ASN A 500 37.51 17.39 10.52
C ASN A 500 36.59 16.20 10.69
N GLU A 501 35.77 16.27 11.71
CA GLU A 501 34.49 15.65 11.73
C GLU A 501 33.66 16.32 10.64
N ASP A 502 32.84 15.52 9.97
CA ASP A 502 31.79 15.91 9.06
C ASP A 502 32.13 15.96 7.58
N SER A 503 32.39 14.80 7.02
CA SER A 503 32.15 14.52 5.63
C SER A 503 30.86 13.66 5.53
N VAL A 504 29.79 14.08 6.20
CA VAL A 504 28.52 13.36 6.21
C VAL A 504 27.53 13.94 5.18
N ASP A 505 27.86 15.08 4.55
CA ASP A 505 26.84 15.90 3.92
C ASP A 505 26.78 15.84 2.39
N GLU A 506 27.60 15.05 1.72
CA GLU A 506 27.55 15.00 0.24
C GLU A 506 26.82 13.77 -0.32
N GLU A 507 26.23 12.91 0.51
CA GLU A 507 25.44 11.77 0.05
C GLU A 507 23.94 12.11 -0.14
N TYR A 508 23.64 13.39 -0.34
CA TYR A 508 22.28 13.85 -0.70
C TYR A 508 21.95 13.56 -2.17
N VAL A 509 22.91 13.10 -2.94
CA VAL A 509 22.75 12.99 -4.39
C VAL A 509 22.02 11.70 -4.75
N ASP A 510 20.90 11.90 -5.37
CA ASP A 510 20.11 10.92 -6.11
C ASP A 510 19.16 10.04 -5.28
N ASN A 511 18.23 10.69 -4.58
CA ASN A 511 17.00 10.06 -4.10
C ASN A 511 16.04 9.69 -5.25
N THR A 512 16.45 9.84 -6.50
CA THR A 512 15.64 9.49 -7.67
C THR A 512 15.81 8.04 -8.09
N THR A 513 16.90 7.38 -7.67
CA THR A 513 17.06 5.94 -7.90
C THR A 513 16.35 5.14 -6.81
N GLU A 514 15.70 4.09 -7.22
CA GLU A 514 14.82 3.26 -6.39
C GLU A 514 15.50 2.76 -5.11
N ASP A 515 14.97 3.19 -3.97
CA ASP A 515 15.40 2.73 -2.65
C ASP A 515 15.10 1.25 -2.38
N THR A 516 14.43 0.56 -3.29
CA THR A 516 14.05 -0.85 -3.12
C THR A 516 15.14 -1.83 -3.56
N THR A 517 16.14 -1.38 -4.32
CA THR A 517 17.21 -2.24 -4.82
C THR A 517 18.08 -2.85 -3.73
N TYR A 518 18.18 -2.21 -2.55
CA TYR A 518 18.96 -2.75 -1.43
C TYR A 518 18.40 -4.09 -0.91
N VAL A 519 17.11 -4.35 -1.10
CA VAL A 519 16.45 -5.59 -0.63
C VAL A 519 17.05 -6.80 -1.33
N ASP A 520 17.40 -6.66 -2.62
CA ASP A 520 18.05 -7.74 -3.39
C ASP A 520 19.43 -8.10 -2.84
N ASN A 521 20.13 -7.11 -2.31
CA ASN A 521 21.49 -7.26 -1.77
C ASN A 521 21.51 -7.90 -0.36
N ILE A 522 20.36 -8.03 0.31
CA ILE A 522 20.29 -8.67 1.64
C ILE A 522 20.52 -10.17 1.49
N PRO A 523 21.47 -10.77 2.23
CA PRO A 523 21.67 -12.22 2.21
C PRO A 523 20.40 -12.99 2.57
N PHE A 524 20.15 -14.10 1.87
CA PHE A 524 18.92 -14.89 2.04
C PHE A 524 18.67 -15.28 3.49
N TRP A 525 19.72 -15.66 4.23
CA TRP A 525 19.58 -16.08 5.63
C TRP A 525 19.12 -14.95 6.55
N GLN A 526 19.63 -13.74 6.35
CA GLN A 526 19.20 -12.56 7.14
C GLN A 526 17.77 -12.18 6.79
N HIS A 527 17.44 -12.23 5.50
CA HIS A 527 16.08 -12.03 5.01
C HIS A 527 15.12 -13.03 5.65
N LEU A 528 15.45 -14.32 5.59
CA LEU A 528 14.61 -15.42 6.12
C LEU A 528 14.43 -15.27 7.64
N LEU A 529 15.50 -14.91 8.37
CA LEU A 529 15.44 -14.71 9.82
C LEU A 529 14.45 -13.60 10.21
N VAL A 530 14.49 -12.47 9.49
CA VAL A 530 13.56 -11.36 9.75
C VAL A 530 12.12 -11.75 9.40
N VAL A 531 11.92 -12.45 8.28
CA VAL A 531 10.59 -12.96 7.86
C VAL A 531 10.03 -13.90 8.92
N LEU A 532 10.85 -14.86 9.40
CA LEU A 532 10.42 -15.83 10.42
C LEU A 532 10.13 -15.13 11.75
N ALA A 533 10.98 -14.20 12.18
CA ALA A 533 10.76 -13.45 13.43
C ALA A 533 9.42 -12.71 13.39
N LEU A 534 9.18 -11.95 12.32
CA LEU A 534 7.93 -11.18 12.15
C LEU A 534 6.71 -12.11 12.06
N SER A 535 6.82 -13.18 11.27
CA SER A 535 5.71 -14.09 10.97
C SER A 535 5.34 -14.96 12.19
N VAL A 536 6.34 -15.53 12.89
CA VAL A 536 6.10 -16.35 14.09
C VAL A 536 5.51 -15.49 15.20
N THR A 537 6.04 -14.28 15.41
CA THR A 537 5.50 -13.36 16.44
C THR A 537 4.05 -12.99 16.13
N SER A 538 3.72 -12.67 14.86
CA SER A 538 2.33 -12.37 14.47
C SER A 538 1.41 -13.59 14.63
N LEU A 539 1.91 -14.79 14.34
CA LEU A 539 1.16 -16.05 14.56
C LEU A 539 0.84 -16.24 16.04
N LEU A 540 1.86 -16.14 16.90
CA LEU A 540 1.68 -16.31 18.35
C LEU A 540 0.68 -15.29 18.91
N CYS A 541 0.81 -14.02 18.54
CA CYS A 541 -0.16 -12.98 18.94
C CYS A 541 -1.57 -13.33 18.44
N GLY A 542 -1.70 -13.75 17.18
CA GLY A 542 -3.00 -14.09 16.57
C GLY A 542 -3.68 -15.32 17.17
N LEU A 543 -2.90 -16.29 17.68
CA LEU A 543 -3.44 -17.49 18.33
C LEU A 543 -3.93 -17.23 19.76
N PHE A 544 -3.39 -16.21 20.44
CA PHE A 544 -3.67 -15.99 21.86
C PHE A 544 -4.49 -14.75 22.17
N ILE A 545 -4.57 -13.77 21.24
CA ILE A 545 -5.46 -12.61 21.41
C ILE A 545 -6.89 -13.05 21.07
N PRO A 546 -7.82 -12.95 22.03
CA PRO A 546 -9.17 -13.51 21.82
C PRO A 546 -10.08 -12.68 20.93
N ASN A 547 -9.86 -11.36 20.89
CA ASN A 547 -10.79 -10.45 20.21
C ASN A 547 -10.08 -9.62 19.14
N ILE A 548 -10.52 -9.78 17.90
CA ILE A 548 -9.99 -9.07 16.73
C ILE A 548 -10.21 -7.53 16.86
N ASN A 549 -11.30 -7.11 17.50
CA ASN A 549 -11.62 -5.68 17.64
C ASN A 549 -10.62 -4.95 18.54
N THR A 550 -10.01 -5.63 19.51
CA THR A 550 -8.91 -5.08 20.31
C THR A 550 -7.70 -4.75 19.41
N VAL A 551 -7.35 -5.67 18.50
CA VAL A 551 -6.26 -5.43 17.53
C VAL A 551 -6.60 -4.26 16.61
N PHE A 552 -7.82 -4.22 16.08
CA PHE A 552 -8.29 -3.15 15.20
C PHE A 552 -8.32 -1.79 15.93
N GLY A 553 -8.77 -1.78 17.19
CA GLY A 553 -8.85 -0.57 18.01
C GLY A 553 -7.47 0.06 18.21
N PHE A 554 -6.48 -0.72 18.68
CA PHE A 554 -5.11 -0.23 18.89
C PHE A 554 -4.44 0.14 17.57
N ALA A 555 -4.48 -0.76 16.59
CA ALA A 555 -3.82 -0.54 15.30
C ALA A 555 -4.43 0.66 14.57
N GLY A 556 -5.75 0.78 14.57
CA GLY A 556 -6.44 1.88 13.90
C GLY A 556 -6.23 3.22 14.60
N ALA A 557 -6.36 3.25 15.92
CA ALA A 557 -6.15 4.49 16.68
C ALA A 557 -4.71 4.98 16.53
N ILE A 558 -3.72 4.13 16.77
CA ILE A 558 -2.31 4.53 16.73
C ILE A 558 -1.83 4.65 15.29
N SER A 559 -1.71 3.52 14.57
CA SER A 559 -1.09 3.55 13.24
C SER A 559 -1.99 4.21 12.19
N GLY A 560 -3.31 3.98 12.25
CA GLY A 560 -4.26 4.65 11.36
C GLY A 560 -4.24 6.15 11.56
N GLY A 561 -4.25 6.62 12.81
CA GLY A 561 -4.16 8.04 13.15
C GLY A 561 -2.88 8.69 12.61
N PHE A 562 -1.73 8.04 12.78
CA PHE A 562 -0.46 8.58 12.23
C PHE A 562 -0.41 8.48 10.70
N ILE A 563 -0.67 7.30 10.12
CA ILE A 563 -0.44 7.04 8.68
C ILE A 563 -1.47 7.77 7.81
N ALA A 564 -2.74 7.77 8.23
CA ALA A 564 -3.81 8.33 7.40
C ALA A 564 -4.08 9.82 7.68
N PHE A 565 -3.66 10.35 8.84
CA PHE A 565 -4.01 11.71 9.25
C PHE A 565 -2.78 12.57 9.53
N VAL A 566 -1.97 12.22 10.53
CA VAL A 566 -0.89 13.08 11.03
C VAL A 566 0.24 13.22 10.02
N PHE A 567 0.79 12.11 9.52
CA PHE A 567 1.92 12.14 8.57
C PHE A 567 1.55 12.84 7.26
N PRO A 568 0.40 12.56 6.62
CA PRO A 568 0.02 13.28 5.39
C PRO A 568 -0.07 14.79 5.59
N ALA A 569 -0.68 15.24 6.70
CA ALA A 569 -0.78 16.66 7.04
C ALA A 569 0.61 17.29 7.19
N LEU A 570 1.49 16.66 7.97
CA LEU A 570 2.85 17.16 8.18
C LEU A 570 3.66 17.15 6.89
N PHE A 571 3.54 16.10 6.07
CA PHE A 571 4.30 15.99 4.82
C PHE A 571 3.94 17.11 3.84
N VAL A 572 2.65 17.41 3.65
CA VAL A 572 2.25 18.50 2.74
C VAL A 572 2.62 19.88 3.31
N MET A 573 2.50 20.07 4.64
CA MET A 573 2.84 21.35 5.30
C MET A 573 4.32 21.70 5.14
N TYR A 574 5.20 20.71 5.11
CA TYR A 574 6.66 20.93 5.06
C TYR A 574 7.29 20.63 3.69
N SER A 575 6.54 20.08 2.71
CA SER A 575 7.06 19.72 1.38
C SER A 575 7.17 20.93 0.41
N GLY A 576 6.73 22.11 0.82
CA GLY A 576 6.77 23.32 -0.02
C GLY A 576 6.26 24.52 0.75
N SER A 577 5.98 25.61 0.05
CA SER A 577 5.41 26.80 0.67
C SER A 577 3.92 26.55 0.98
N PHE A 578 3.61 26.21 2.21
CA PHE A 578 2.24 25.90 2.63
C PHE A 578 1.54 27.19 3.07
N THR A 579 1.02 27.93 2.09
CA THR A 579 0.28 29.18 2.31
C THR A 579 -1.09 29.11 1.62
N VAL A 580 -2.07 29.85 2.14
CA VAL A 580 -3.42 29.93 1.57
C VAL A 580 -3.40 30.33 0.09
N ALA A 581 -2.45 31.21 -0.29
CA ALA A 581 -2.31 31.70 -1.68
C ALA A 581 -1.85 30.60 -2.64
N GLN A 582 -1.06 29.62 -2.17
CA GLN A 582 -0.50 28.55 -3.01
C GLN A 582 -1.36 27.31 -3.03
N VAL A 583 -1.81 26.83 -1.87
CA VAL A 583 -2.56 25.57 -1.77
C VAL A 583 -4.09 25.79 -1.82
N GLY A 584 -4.55 27.02 -1.70
CA GLY A 584 -5.96 27.37 -1.60
C GLY A 584 -6.50 27.20 -0.19
N TRP A 585 -7.50 28.00 0.17
CA TRP A 585 -8.09 28.01 1.52
C TRP A 585 -8.70 26.65 1.89
N PHE A 586 -9.27 25.94 0.92
CA PHE A 586 -9.88 24.62 1.15
C PHE A 586 -8.84 23.59 1.61
N THR A 587 -7.74 23.44 0.85
CA THR A 587 -6.65 22.51 1.20
C THR A 587 -6.01 22.90 2.53
N TYR A 588 -5.79 24.20 2.72
CA TYR A 588 -5.17 24.74 3.95
C TYR A 588 -6.00 24.35 5.19
N LEU A 589 -7.30 24.69 5.18
CA LEU A 589 -8.18 24.43 6.32
C LEU A 589 -8.34 22.92 6.59
N ASN A 590 -8.57 22.12 5.52
CA ASN A 590 -8.76 20.68 5.67
C ASN A 590 -7.50 19.95 6.14
N THR A 591 -6.30 20.46 5.82
CA THR A 591 -5.04 19.89 6.31
C THR A 591 -4.94 20.04 7.84
N TYR A 592 -5.25 21.24 8.36
CA TYR A 592 -5.27 21.44 9.82
C TYR A 592 -6.37 20.61 10.49
N LEU A 593 -7.56 20.54 9.87
CA LEU A 593 -8.66 19.71 10.39
C LEU A 593 -8.24 18.23 10.42
N LEU A 594 -7.58 17.74 9.36
CA LEU A 594 -7.05 16.38 9.29
C LEU A 594 -6.05 16.12 10.42
N LEU A 595 -5.12 17.06 10.66
CA LEU A 595 -4.11 16.94 11.72
C LEU A 595 -4.77 16.86 13.10
N ILE A 596 -5.74 17.75 13.38
CA ILE A 596 -6.47 17.79 14.65
C ILE A 596 -7.26 16.47 14.85
N CYS A 597 -7.99 16.02 13.81
CA CYS A 597 -8.74 14.77 13.85
C CYS A 597 -7.82 13.57 14.08
N GLY A 598 -6.62 13.60 13.49
CA GLY A 598 -5.60 12.56 13.70
C GLY A 598 -5.14 12.48 15.15
N VAL A 599 -4.75 13.63 15.74
CA VAL A 599 -4.29 13.69 17.13
C VAL A 599 -5.41 13.27 18.09
N VAL A 600 -6.63 13.79 17.89
CA VAL A 600 -7.81 13.44 18.70
C VAL A 600 -8.10 11.93 18.57
N GLY A 601 -8.08 11.40 17.35
CA GLY A 601 -8.31 9.98 17.08
C GLY A 601 -7.29 9.07 17.77
N ILE A 602 -6.00 9.46 17.75
CA ILE A 602 -4.93 8.70 18.42
C ILE A 602 -5.19 8.68 19.94
N VAL A 603 -5.38 9.84 20.56
CA VAL A 603 -5.51 9.97 22.02
C VAL A 603 -6.78 9.26 22.50
N PHE A 604 -7.93 9.65 21.96
CA PHE A 604 -9.23 9.13 22.44
C PHE A 604 -9.46 7.69 21.97
N GLY A 605 -9.07 7.34 20.74
CA GLY A 605 -9.20 5.97 20.23
C GLY A 605 -8.36 4.98 21.04
N THR A 606 -7.11 5.34 21.37
CA THR A 606 -6.24 4.50 22.20
C THR A 606 -6.79 4.37 23.62
N ALA A 607 -7.21 5.50 24.24
CA ALA A 607 -7.79 5.51 25.58
C ALA A 607 -9.08 4.67 25.62
N GLY A 608 -9.95 4.81 24.61
CA GLY A 608 -11.18 4.03 24.50
C GLY A 608 -10.91 2.53 24.37
N THR A 609 -9.90 2.16 23.57
CA THR A 609 -9.50 0.74 23.40
C THR A 609 -8.93 0.16 24.69
N ILE A 610 -8.10 0.91 25.41
CA ILE A 610 -7.57 0.49 26.72
C ILE A 610 -8.74 0.21 27.67
N TYR A 611 -9.67 1.15 27.75
CA TYR A 611 -10.82 1.05 28.67
C TYR A 611 -11.71 -0.16 28.35
N GLU A 612 -11.94 -0.47 27.07
CA GLU A 612 -12.74 -1.62 26.64
C GLU A 612 -12.01 -2.96 26.86
N THR A 613 -10.69 -2.95 26.95
CA THR A 613 -9.87 -4.18 27.09
C THR A 613 -9.67 -4.56 28.57
N ILE A 614 -9.67 -3.57 29.49
CA ILE A 614 -9.55 -3.78 30.93
C ILE A 614 -10.90 -4.11 31.56
#